data_43eada27bb4a0a4a3ab07c75411f8896
#
_entry.id   43eada27bb4a0a4a3ab07c75411f8896
#
_cell.length_a   1.000
_cell.length_b   1.000
_cell.length_c   1.000
_cell.angle_alpha   90.00
_cell.angle_beta   90.00
_cell.angle_gamma   90.00
#
_symmetry.space_group_name_H-M   'P 1'
#
loop_
_entity.id
_entity.type
_entity.pdbx_description
1 polymer ?
#
loop_
_entity_poly.entity_id
_entity_poly.type
_entity_poly.pdbx_seq_one_letter_code
_entity_poly.pdbx_strand_id
1 'polypeptide(L)'
;MNNQVFYIYLGTLTNQNSYSIREKEEVMKGRWNQKLCAVATVSMLLSSAPVGVLAQENARITQSDPEEVYVDIIGDGQRTTLFNENWKFHRGDINDAQNKDYNDSTWETVNLPHDYSIDQDFTTSGEAESGFLPGGVGWYRKTFVVPKKYQEKQLMIEFDGAYMNAEVYLNGTKLGEHPYGYTAFAFDLTEGLICDGETENVLVVKTNNKIPSSRWYSGSGIYRDVKLTVTDKVHVGYNGTKIIAKDLENTKDNNVKVDVTATIDNGSDTNKTIT
;
A
#
# COMPACT_ATOMS: atom_id res chain seq x y z
N MET A 1 -19.50 4.49 -7.74
CA MET A 1 -18.42 5.43 -7.35
C MET A 1 -18.26 6.48 -8.41
N ASN A 2 -18.49 7.75 -8.09
CA ASN A 2 -18.28 8.84 -9.04
C ASN A 2 -16.83 9.33 -8.88
N ASN A 3 -15.91 8.76 -9.65
CA ASN A 3 -14.54 9.26 -9.73
C ASN A 3 -14.55 10.57 -10.51
N GLN A 4 -14.28 11.68 -9.85
CA GLN A 4 -14.08 12.96 -10.53
C GLN A 4 -12.56 13.19 -10.66
N VAL A 5 -12.11 13.37 -11.90
CA VAL A 5 -10.72 13.73 -12.19
C VAL A 5 -10.63 15.25 -12.27
N PHE A 6 -9.86 15.83 -11.36
CA PHE A 6 -9.54 17.25 -11.38
C PHE A 6 -8.12 17.44 -11.92
N TYR A 7 -7.97 18.34 -12.89
CA TYR A 7 -6.67 18.73 -13.43
C TYR A 7 -6.23 20.02 -12.74
N ILE A 8 -5.19 19.94 -11.91
CA ILE A 8 -4.55 21.11 -11.32
C ILE A 8 -3.30 21.40 -12.15
N TYR A 9 -3.29 22.51 -12.86
CA TYR A 9 -2.10 22.95 -13.60
C TYR A 9 -1.32 23.92 -12.72
N LEU A 10 -0.18 23.50 -12.22
CA LEU A 10 0.80 24.39 -11.59
C LEU A 10 1.60 25.11 -12.70
N GLY A 11 1.57 26.42 -12.67
CA GLY A 11 2.26 27.25 -13.65
C GLY A 11 3.80 27.18 -13.55
N THR A 12 4.46 27.93 -14.38
CA THR A 12 5.93 27.98 -14.53
C THR A 12 6.62 28.35 -13.21
N LEU A 13 7.54 27.51 -12.75
CA LEU A 13 8.48 27.86 -11.70
C LEU A 13 9.47 28.89 -12.25
N THR A 14 9.37 30.12 -11.79
CA THR A 14 10.39 31.15 -12.06
C THR A 14 11.27 31.32 -10.84
N ASN A 15 12.51 31.74 -11.04
CA ASN A 15 13.49 31.97 -9.97
C ASN A 15 13.06 33.10 -8.98
N GLN A 16 11.85 33.63 -9.11
CA GLN A 16 11.27 34.69 -8.29
C GLN A 16 10.08 34.22 -7.45
N ASN A 17 10.14 33.07 -6.79
CA ASN A 17 9.25 32.62 -5.68
C ASN A 17 7.74 32.90 -5.84
N SER A 18 7.18 32.85 -7.05
CA SER A 18 5.75 33.01 -7.26
C SER A 18 5.18 31.87 -8.13
N TYR A 19 4.06 31.30 -7.68
CA TYR A 19 3.32 30.25 -8.39
C TYR A 19 1.98 30.79 -8.87
N SER A 20 1.53 30.30 -9.99
CA SER A 20 0.15 30.50 -10.40
C SER A 20 -0.51 29.13 -10.64
N ILE A 21 -1.61 28.90 -9.98
CA ILE A 21 -2.46 27.73 -10.21
C ILE A 21 -3.55 28.16 -11.18
N ARG A 22 -3.74 27.42 -12.26
CA ARG A 22 -4.89 27.57 -13.14
C ARG A 22 -5.88 26.45 -12.86
N GLU A 23 -6.96 26.77 -12.23
CA GLU A 23 -8.20 26.05 -12.37
C GLU A 23 -8.81 26.45 -13.71
N LYS A 24 -9.64 25.61 -14.32
CA LYS A 24 -10.29 25.91 -15.61
C LYS A 24 -10.86 27.33 -15.55
N GLU A 25 -10.12 28.31 -16.12
CA GLU A 25 -10.43 29.74 -16.27
C GLU A 25 -10.08 30.72 -15.14
N GLU A 26 -9.54 30.33 -13.96
CA GLU A 26 -9.07 31.31 -13.00
C GLU A 26 -7.62 31.04 -12.56
N VAL A 27 -6.83 32.11 -12.44
CA VAL A 27 -5.43 32.07 -12.02
C VAL A 27 -5.34 32.51 -10.58
N MET A 28 -5.03 31.59 -9.66
CA MET A 28 -4.64 31.96 -8.30
C MET A 28 -3.14 32.19 -8.19
N LYS A 29 -2.74 33.30 -7.58
CA LYS A 29 -1.33 33.63 -7.31
C LYS A 29 -1.02 33.40 -5.83
N GLY A 30 -0.07 32.52 -5.53
CA GLY A 30 0.43 32.26 -4.18
C GLY A 30 1.94 32.51 -4.05
N ARG A 31 2.36 32.95 -2.87
CA ARG A 31 3.80 33.11 -2.54
C ARG A 31 4.24 31.93 -1.68
N TRP A 32 5.28 31.22 -2.12
CA TRP A 32 5.94 30.21 -1.30
C TRP A 32 7.10 30.84 -0.50
N ASN A 33 7.24 30.38 0.74
CA ASN A 33 8.31 30.85 1.60
C ASN A 33 9.61 30.08 1.30
N GLN A 34 10.73 30.77 1.24
CA GLN A 34 12.09 30.23 1.02
C GLN A 34 12.47 29.06 1.95
N LYS A 35 11.75 28.87 3.04
CA LYS A 35 11.97 27.78 4.01
C LYS A 35 11.67 26.37 3.44
N LEU A 36 10.83 26.25 2.41
CA LEU A 36 10.52 24.94 1.81
C LEU A 36 11.61 24.46 0.83
N CYS A 37 12.32 25.38 0.15
CA CYS A 37 13.48 25.01 -0.68
C CYS A 37 14.69 24.54 0.15
N ALA A 38 14.82 25.03 1.39
CA ALA A 38 15.91 24.63 2.29
C ALA A 38 15.73 23.17 2.80
N VAL A 39 14.51 22.71 2.94
CA VAL A 39 14.22 21.33 3.41
C VAL A 39 14.53 20.30 2.32
N ALA A 40 14.27 20.60 1.06
CA ALA A 40 14.59 19.69 -0.06
C ALA A 40 16.11 19.58 -0.30
N THR A 41 16.87 20.66 -0.09
CA THR A 41 18.34 20.67 -0.25
C THR A 41 19.06 20.04 0.94
N VAL A 42 18.53 20.15 2.14
CA VAL A 42 19.09 19.49 3.34
C VAL A 42 18.91 17.97 3.28
N SER A 43 17.83 17.47 2.67
CA SER A 43 17.62 16.02 2.47
C SER A 43 18.63 15.39 1.50
N MET A 44 19.20 16.15 0.55
CA MET A 44 20.23 15.65 -0.36
C MET A 44 21.64 15.71 0.22
N LEU A 45 21.89 16.56 1.21
CA LEU A 45 23.21 16.69 1.85
C LEU A 45 23.43 15.77 3.05
N LEU A 46 22.35 15.18 3.59
CA LEU A 46 22.41 14.21 4.69
C LEU A 46 22.68 12.77 4.25
N SER A 47 22.74 12.50 2.94
CA SER A 47 23.03 11.16 2.41
C SER A 47 24.50 10.74 2.50
N SER A 48 25.40 11.60 2.97
CA SER A 48 26.84 11.31 3.12
C SER A 48 27.33 11.21 4.57
N ALA A 49 26.46 11.33 5.57
CA ALA A 49 26.83 11.07 6.96
C ALA A 49 26.57 9.60 7.30
N PRO A 50 27.44 8.95 8.12
CA PRO A 50 27.18 7.59 8.55
C PRO A 50 25.85 7.55 9.30
N VAL A 51 24.95 6.67 8.84
CA VAL A 51 23.63 6.47 9.38
C VAL A 51 23.73 6.05 10.86
N GLY A 52 23.70 7.04 11.74
CA GLY A 52 23.24 6.81 13.09
C GLY A 52 21.73 6.56 13.00
N VAL A 53 21.30 5.37 13.33
CA VAL A 53 19.91 4.97 13.40
C VAL A 53 19.18 5.95 14.31
N LEU A 54 18.51 6.95 13.73
CA LEU A 54 17.41 7.60 14.41
C LEU A 54 16.31 6.55 14.46
N ALA A 55 16.13 5.98 15.63
CA ALA A 55 15.00 5.11 15.91
C ALA A 55 13.74 5.88 15.55
N GLN A 56 13.12 5.51 14.43
CA GLN A 56 11.74 5.83 14.17
C GLN A 56 10.97 5.28 15.37
N GLU A 57 10.30 6.14 16.12
CA GLU A 57 9.33 5.67 17.10
C GLU A 57 8.26 4.91 16.32
N ASN A 58 8.45 3.59 16.30
CA ASN A 58 7.49 2.66 15.74
C ASN A 58 6.17 2.86 16.48
N ALA A 59 5.09 2.97 15.74
CA ALA A 59 3.75 2.83 16.27
C ALA A 59 3.76 1.64 17.24
N ARG A 60 3.57 1.90 18.52
CA ARG A 60 3.48 0.83 19.51
C ARG A 60 2.20 0.06 19.24
N ILE A 61 2.34 -1.16 18.76
CA ILE A 61 1.32 -2.17 18.98
C ILE A 61 1.36 -2.41 20.49
N THR A 62 0.44 -1.83 21.22
CA THR A 62 0.24 -2.14 22.63
C THR A 62 -0.39 -3.52 22.68
N GLN A 63 0.44 -4.52 22.86
CA GLN A 63 0.05 -5.90 23.10
C GLN A 63 -0.64 -5.96 24.46
N SER A 64 -1.96 -5.90 24.45
CA SER A 64 -2.80 -6.30 25.57
C SER A 64 -3.34 -7.68 25.24
N ASP A 65 -2.74 -8.72 25.78
CA ASP A 65 -2.91 -10.14 25.55
C ASP A 65 -2.44 -10.67 24.17
N PRO A 66 -1.87 -11.89 24.11
CA PRO A 66 -1.19 -12.40 22.92
C PRO A 66 -2.13 -12.74 21.74
N GLU A 67 -3.42 -12.44 21.78
CA GLU A 67 -4.39 -12.87 20.78
C GLU A 67 -5.14 -11.74 20.05
N GLU A 68 -5.10 -10.48 20.50
CA GLU A 68 -5.82 -9.39 19.83
C GLU A 68 -4.89 -8.39 19.14
N VAL A 69 -4.89 -8.37 17.82
CA VAL A 69 -4.18 -7.35 17.02
C VAL A 69 -5.12 -6.15 16.81
N TYR A 70 -4.95 -5.10 17.60
CA TYR A 70 -5.63 -3.83 17.35
C TYR A 70 -4.89 -3.06 16.25
N VAL A 71 -5.64 -2.62 15.25
CA VAL A 71 -5.10 -1.67 14.27
C VAL A 71 -5.18 -0.28 14.88
N ASP A 72 -4.10 0.16 15.48
CA ASP A 72 -3.96 1.56 15.90
C ASP A 72 -3.08 2.29 14.88
N ILE A 73 -3.72 3.00 13.98
CA ILE A 73 -3.02 3.87 13.02
C ILE A 73 -2.74 5.16 13.77
N ILE A 74 -1.56 5.23 14.35
CA ILE A 74 -1.18 6.34 15.21
C ILE A 74 -0.21 7.25 14.49
N GLY A 75 -0.45 8.51 14.62
CA GLY A 75 0.47 9.61 14.37
C GLY A 75 -0.26 10.78 13.73
N ASP A 76 -0.06 11.97 14.26
CA ASP A 76 -0.48 13.21 13.61
C ASP A 76 0.07 13.26 12.18
N GLY A 77 -0.83 13.11 11.20
CA GLY A 77 -0.51 13.14 9.78
C GLY A 77 -0.08 11.81 9.14
N GLN A 78 0.10 10.73 9.87
CA GLN A 78 0.31 9.40 9.29
C GLN A 78 -1.02 8.72 9.05
N ARG A 79 -1.28 8.36 7.81
CA ARG A 79 -2.47 7.62 7.37
C ARG A 79 -2.19 6.21 6.86
N THR A 80 -0.92 5.81 6.85
CA THR A 80 -0.48 4.50 6.39
C THR A 80 0.37 3.83 7.46
N THR A 81 0.10 2.56 7.74
CA THR A 81 0.87 1.73 8.66
C THR A 81 1.24 0.41 7.99
N LEU A 82 2.38 -0.17 8.42
CA LEU A 82 2.75 -1.52 8.01
C LEU A 82 1.81 -2.54 8.66
N PHE A 83 1.45 -3.54 7.88
CA PHE A 83 0.52 -4.60 8.27
C PHE A 83 1.18 -5.98 8.14
N ASN A 84 2.48 -6.06 8.49
CA ASN A 84 3.36 -7.18 8.20
C ASN A 84 3.39 -8.27 9.27
N GLU A 85 3.07 -7.93 10.54
CA GLU A 85 3.28 -8.80 11.67
C GLU A 85 2.18 -9.88 11.83
N ASN A 86 2.55 -11.04 12.38
CA ASN A 86 1.62 -12.06 12.88
C ASN A 86 0.58 -12.57 11.86
N TRP A 87 0.99 -12.91 10.66
CA TRP A 87 0.16 -13.61 9.71
C TRP A 87 0.17 -15.12 9.98
N LYS A 88 -0.97 -15.77 9.84
CA LYS A 88 -1.06 -17.23 9.77
C LYS A 88 -0.76 -17.67 8.35
N PHE A 89 0.09 -18.66 8.19
CA PHE A 89 0.50 -19.18 6.88
C PHE A 89 0.30 -20.69 6.78
N HIS A 90 -0.16 -21.15 5.63
CA HIS A 90 -0.21 -22.55 5.27
C HIS A 90 0.21 -22.76 3.82
N ARG A 91 1.12 -23.69 3.62
CA ARG A 91 1.54 -24.12 2.28
C ARG A 91 0.70 -25.30 1.82
N GLY A 92 0.18 -25.20 0.60
CA GLY A 92 -0.69 -26.19 -0.03
C GLY A 92 -2.08 -25.62 -0.32
N ASP A 93 -2.83 -26.28 -1.21
CA ASP A 93 -4.19 -25.86 -1.50
C ASP A 93 -5.16 -26.45 -0.46
N ILE A 94 -5.98 -25.62 0.09
CA ILE A 94 -6.98 -25.97 1.10
C ILE A 94 -8.33 -25.43 0.65
N ASN A 95 -9.35 -26.27 0.76
CA ASN A 95 -10.73 -25.84 0.54
C ASN A 95 -11.19 -24.96 1.69
N ASP A 96 -12.00 -23.98 1.36
CA ASP A 96 -12.69 -23.10 2.33
C ASP A 96 -11.79 -22.24 3.22
N ALA A 97 -10.48 -22.19 2.94
CA ALA A 97 -9.53 -21.38 3.71
C ALA A 97 -9.82 -19.87 3.64
N GLN A 98 -10.61 -19.41 2.66
CA GLN A 98 -11.08 -18.03 2.54
C GLN A 98 -12.18 -17.68 3.54
N ASN A 99 -12.89 -18.68 4.11
CA ASN A 99 -14.01 -18.44 5.00
C ASN A 99 -13.57 -17.80 6.31
N LYS A 100 -14.38 -16.86 6.83
CA LYS A 100 -14.06 -16.16 8.07
C LYS A 100 -13.86 -17.14 9.23
N ASP A 101 -14.73 -18.14 9.34
CA ASP A 101 -14.76 -19.09 10.45
C ASP A 101 -13.81 -20.28 10.28
N TYR A 102 -12.92 -20.25 9.28
CA TYR A 102 -11.95 -21.31 9.07
C TYR A 102 -10.97 -21.40 10.25
N ASN A 103 -10.76 -22.60 10.77
CA ASN A 103 -9.83 -22.83 11.87
C ASN A 103 -8.39 -22.91 11.38
N ASP A 104 -7.63 -21.84 11.61
CA ASP A 104 -6.21 -21.71 11.25
C ASP A 104 -5.26 -21.88 12.46
N SER A 105 -5.73 -22.44 13.58
CA SER A 105 -4.97 -22.60 14.82
C SER A 105 -3.69 -23.43 14.67
N THR A 106 -3.65 -24.32 13.67
CA THR A 106 -2.48 -25.17 13.37
C THR A 106 -1.52 -24.55 12.34
N TRP A 107 -1.88 -23.39 11.79
CA TRP A 107 -1.05 -22.71 10.79
C TRP A 107 0.17 -22.07 11.43
N GLU A 108 1.24 -21.99 10.68
CA GLU A 108 2.45 -21.29 11.09
C GLU A 108 2.19 -19.80 11.26
N THR A 109 2.88 -19.16 12.19
CA THR A 109 2.86 -17.71 12.33
C THR A 109 4.09 -17.13 11.67
N VAL A 110 3.91 -16.25 10.69
CA VAL A 110 4.98 -15.61 9.91
C VAL A 110 4.82 -14.09 9.93
N ASN A 111 5.93 -13.40 9.74
CA ASN A 111 5.95 -11.98 9.44
C ASN A 111 6.28 -11.76 7.96
N LEU A 112 5.70 -10.71 7.38
CA LEU A 112 6.02 -10.28 6.02
C LEU A 112 7.22 -9.33 6.01
N PRO A 113 8.02 -9.30 4.96
CA PRO A 113 7.96 -10.15 3.75
C PRO A 113 8.23 -11.63 4.01
N HIS A 114 7.53 -12.50 3.30
CA HIS A 114 7.66 -13.96 3.44
C HIS A 114 7.68 -14.64 2.08
N ASP A 115 8.67 -15.49 1.87
CA ASP A 115 8.85 -16.32 0.67
C ASP A 115 8.93 -17.80 1.07
N TYR A 116 7.83 -18.52 0.88
CA TYR A 116 7.76 -19.92 1.31
C TYR A 116 8.54 -20.90 0.40
N SER A 117 9.10 -20.45 -0.70
CA SER A 117 9.95 -21.29 -1.54
C SER A 117 11.34 -21.43 -0.95
N ILE A 118 11.91 -20.37 -0.37
CA ILE A 118 13.28 -20.43 0.23
C ILE A 118 13.33 -21.25 1.50
N ASP A 119 12.21 -21.45 2.16
CA ASP A 119 12.11 -22.29 3.38
C ASP A 119 12.02 -23.79 3.05
N GLN A 120 12.09 -24.16 1.75
CA GLN A 120 11.99 -25.53 1.30
C GLN A 120 13.36 -26.10 0.89
N ASP A 121 13.48 -27.42 1.01
CA ASP A 121 14.62 -28.13 0.48
C ASP A 121 14.61 -28.13 -1.06
N PHE A 122 15.81 -28.07 -1.63
CA PHE A 122 15.98 -28.27 -3.07
C PHE A 122 15.48 -29.65 -3.48
N THR A 123 14.77 -29.73 -4.56
CA THR A 123 14.25 -31.01 -5.09
C THR A 123 14.72 -31.28 -6.50
N THR A 124 15.19 -32.52 -6.75
CA THR A 124 15.59 -32.96 -8.09
C THR A 124 14.43 -33.03 -9.09
N SER A 125 13.19 -33.01 -8.61
CA SER A 125 11.98 -32.87 -9.42
C SER A 125 11.57 -31.40 -9.67
N GLY A 126 12.29 -30.46 -9.09
CA GLY A 126 12.11 -29.03 -9.33
C GLY A 126 12.72 -28.61 -10.66
N GLU A 127 12.38 -27.41 -11.09
CA GLU A 127 12.90 -26.83 -12.32
C GLU A 127 14.21 -26.09 -12.08
N ALA A 128 15.13 -26.22 -13.04
CA ALA A 128 16.42 -25.52 -12.99
C ALA A 128 16.22 -23.99 -12.97
N GLU A 129 15.24 -23.51 -13.72
CA GLU A 129 14.91 -22.08 -13.83
C GLU A 129 14.43 -21.48 -12.50
N SER A 130 13.76 -22.25 -11.66
CA SER A 130 13.34 -21.84 -10.32
C SER A 130 14.38 -22.16 -9.24
N GLY A 131 15.62 -22.52 -9.64
CA GLY A 131 16.69 -22.92 -8.70
C GLY A 131 16.41 -24.22 -7.97
N PHE A 132 15.60 -25.10 -8.54
CA PHE A 132 15.15 -26.36 -7.91
C PHE A 132 14.35 -26.20 -6.62
N LEU A 133 13.90 -24.98 -6.32
CA LEU A 133 13.00 -24.70 -5.20
C LEU A 133 11.54 -24.94 -5.60
N PRO A 134 10.73 -25.56 -4.75
CA PRO A 134 9.34 -25.81 -5.04
C PRO A 134 8.51 -24.52 -4.94
N GLY A 135 7.52 -24.37 -5.82
CA GLY A 135 6.47 -23.36 -5.75
C GLY A 135 5.17 -23.91 -5.16
N GLY A 136 4.06 -23.54 -5.75
CA GLY A 136 2.72 -24.06 -5.42
C GLY A 136 1.81 -23.01 -4.80
N VAL A 137 0.83 -23.47 -4.02
CA VAL A 137 -0.16 -22.60 -3.37
C VAL A 137 0.28 -22.28 -1.94
N GLY A 138 0.12 -21.02 -1.55
CA GLY A 138 0.25 -20.56 -0.19
C GLY A 138 -0.96 -19.74 0.24
N TRP A 139 -1.42 -19.97 1.45
CA TRP A 139 -2.52 -19.23 2.07
C TRP A 139 -2.00 -18.43 3.25
N TYR A 140 -2.40 -17.16 3.31
CA TYR A 140 -2.11 -16.25 4.40
C TYR A 140 -3.42 -15.78 5.00
N ARG A 141 -3.48 -15.72 6.34
CA ARG A 141 -4.66 -15.21 7.05
C ARG A 141 -4.20 -14.26 8.14
N LYS A 142 -4.94 -13.18 8.32
CA LYS A 142 -4.69 -12.22 9.39
C LYS A 142 -5.99 -11.78 10.01
N THR A 143 -6.12 -12.02 11.31
CA THR A 143 -7.23 -11.56 12.13
C THR A 143 -6.86 -10.21 12.76
N PHE A 144 -7.80 -9.26 12.76
CA PHE A 144 -7.60 -7.92 13.30
C PHE A 144 -8.91 -7.24 13.66
N VAL A 145 -8.86 -6.33 14.63
CA VAL A 145 -10.00 -5.51 15.07
C VAL A 145 -9.80 -4.07 14.61
N VAL A 146 -10.83 -3.44 14.09
CA VAL A 146 -10.81 -2.05 13.65
C VAL A 146 -11.61 -1.17 14.61
N PRO A 147 -10.95 -0.19 15.25
CA PRO A 147 -11.61 0.72 16.18
C PRO A 147 -12.77 1.51 15.54
N LYS A 148 -13.81 1.74 16.33
CA LYS A 148 -15.01 2.47 15.90
C LYS A 148 -14.73 3.87 15.35
N LYS A 149 -13.63 4.51 15.76
CA LYS A 149 -13.21 5.84 15.25
C LYS A 149 -12.99 5.85 13.72
N TYR A 150 -12.83 4.67 13.08
CA TYR A 150 -12.63 4.54 11.64
C TYR A 150 -13.90 4.21 10.85
N GLN A 151 -15.06 4.12 11.50
CA GLN A 151 -16.33 3.75 10.85
C GLN A 151 -16.72 4.67 9.69
N GLU A 152 -16.38 5.97 9.78
CA GLU A 152 -16.65 6.97 8.74
C GLU A 152 -15.43 7.27 7.85
N LYS A 153 -14.40 6.44 7.92
CA LYS A 153 -13.19 6.56 7.11
C LYS A 153 -13.21 5.56 5.96
N GLN A 154 -12.30 5.74 5.03
CA GLN A 154 -12.01 4.77 3.99
C GLN A 154 -10.72 4.03 4.35
N LEU A 155 -10.76 2.71 4.26
CA LEU A 155 -9.63 1.85 4.54
C LEU A 155 -9.24 1.08 3.30
N MET A 156 -7.95 1.10 2.99
CA MET A 156 -7.37 0.43 1.84
C MET A 156 -6.20 -0.43 2.26
N ILE A 157 -6.13 -1.66 1.74
CA ILE A 157 -4.98 -2.54 1.87
C ILE A 157 -4.16 -2.49 0.59
N GLU A 158 -2.85 -2.28 0.72
CA GLU A 158 -1.89 -2.28 -0.38
C GLU A 158 -0.87 -3.38 -0.17
N PHE A 159 -0.57 -4.09 -1.23
CA PHE A 159 0.50 -5.08 -1.31
C PHE A 159 1.58 -4.54 -2.25
N ASP A 160 2.79 -4.33 -1.76
CA ASP A 160 3.91 -3.90 -2.61
C ASP A 160 4.35 -5.00 -3.59
N GLY A 161 4.00 -6.25 -3.29
CA GLY A 161 4.18 -7.38 -4.19
C GLY A 161 3.84 -8.72 -3.55
N ALA A 162 3.14 -9.56 -4.32
CA ALA A 162 2.84 -10.95 -3.98
C ALA A 162 3.02 -11.83 -5.21
N TYR A 163 3.83 -12.88 -5.13
CA TYR A 163 4.13 -13.74 -6.25
C TYR A 163 3.48 -15.10 -6.08
N MET A 164 2.55 -15.45 -6.94
CA MET A 164 1.78 -14.70 -7.95
C MET A 164 0.33 -15.16 -7.91
N ASN A 165 -0.50 -14.69 -8.88
CA ASN A 165 -1.94 -15.01 -8.92
C ASN A 165 -2.60 -14.83 -7.54
N ALA A 166 -2.35 -13.66 -6.95
CA ALA A 166 -2.88 -13.35 -5.63
C ALA A 166 -4.39 -13.15 -5.68
N GLU A 167 -5.12 -13.86 -4.84
CA GLU A 167 -6.54 -13.64 -4.58
C GLU A 167 -6.69 -13.12 -3.15
N VAL A 168 -7.46 -12.05 -2.98
CA VAL A 168 -7.64 -11.39 -1.67
C VAL A 168 -9.10 -11.44 -1.25
N TYR A 169 -9.33 -11.79 0.01
CA TYR A 169 -10.65 -11.93 0.61
C TYR A 169 -10.72 -11.17 1.93
N LEU A 170 -11.85 -10.54 2.21
CA LEU A 170 -12.16 -9.95 3.50
C LEU A 170 -13.45 -10.58 4.05
N ASN A 171 -13.38 -11.12 5.27
CA ASN A 171 -14.51 -11.74 5.95
C ASN A 171 -15.23 -12.80 5.09
N GLY A 172 -14.47 -13.57 4.29
CA GLY A 172 -14.98 -14.60 3.38
C GLY A 172 -15.40 -14.09 1.99
N THR A 173 -15.49 -12.78 1.79
CA THR A 173 -15.86 -12.18 0.50
C THR A 173 -14.63 -11.86 -0.32
N LYS A 174 -14.58 -12.30 -1.59
CA LYS A 174 -13.48 -11.98 -2.51
C LYS A 174 -13.50 -10.51 -2.86
N LEU A 175 -12.40 -9.79 -2.56
CA LEU A 175 -12.20 -8.40 -2.96
C LEU A 175 -11.73 -8.30 -4.42
N GLY A 176 -10.86 -9.23 -4.82
CA GLY A 176 -10.33 -9.26 -6.17
C GLY A 176 -9.14 -10.19 -6.33
N GLU A 177 -8.49 -10.08 -7.47
CA GLU A 177 -7.29 -10.86 -7.82
C GLU A 177 -6.25 -9.99 -8.53
N HIS A 178 -4.97 -10.35 -8.34
CA HIS A 178 -3.84 -9.74 -9.02
C HIS A 178 -2.91 -10.83 -9.54
N PRO A 179 -2.90 -11.10 -10.85
CA PRO A 179 -2.15 -12.24 -11.40
C PRO A 179 -0.65 -11.98 -11.50
N TYR A 180 -0.22 -10.72 -11.68
CA TYR A 180 1.18 -10.39 -11.94
C TYR A 180 1.96 -10.17 -10.65
N GLY A 181 3.08 -10.92 -10.50
CA GLY A 181 3.81 -10.98 -9.23
C GLY A 181 4.74 -9.79 -8.91
N TYR A 182 4.99 -8.87 -9.86
CA TYR A 182 6.05 -7.85 -9.69
C TYR A 182 5.53 -6.42 -9.50
N THR A 183 4.23 -6.18 -9.56
CA THR A 183 3.64 -4.87 -9.35
C THR A 183 2.87 -4.80 -8.04
N ALA A 184 2.85 -3.61 -7.45
CA ALA A 184 1.98 -3.31 -6.33
C ALA A 184 0.51 -3.29 -6.75
N PHE A 185 -0.38 -3.61 -5.82
CA PHE A 185 -1.82 -3.58 -6.00
C PHE A 185 -2.53 -3.25 -4.69
N ALA A 186 -3.75 -2.76 -4.77
CA ALA A 186 -4.51 -2.38 -3.60
C ALA A 186 -6.00 -2.73 -3.74
N PHE A 187 -6.66 -2.93 -2.60
CA PHE A 187 -8.10 -3.15 -2.51
C PHE A 187 -8.73 -2.27 -1.44
N ASP A 188 -9.91 -1.77 -1.74
CA ASP A 188 -10.75 -1.07 -0.77
C ASP A 188 -11.39 -2.10 0.18
N LEU A 189 -11.23 -1.90 1.47
CA LEU A 189 -11.81 -2.76 2.51
C LEU A 189 -13.13 -2.21 3.05
N THR A 190 -13.44 -0.96 2.77
CA THR A 190 -14.44 -0.15 3.48
C THR A 190 -15.81 -0.81 3.59
N GLU A 191 -16.33 -1.36 2.47
CA GLU A 191 -17.68 -1.95 2.46
C GLU A 191 -17.78 -3.30 3.21
N GLY A 192 -16.67 -4.05 3.28
CA GLY A 192 -16.66 -5.39 3.92
C GLY A 192 -16.12 -5.38 5.35
N LEU A 193 -15.69 -4.22 5.85
CA LEU A 193 -14.98 -4.10 7.11
C LEU A 193 -15.92 -3.81 8.28
N ILE A 194 -15.73 -4.53 9.38
CA ILE A 194 -16.45 -4.30 10.63
C ILE A 194 -15.60 -3.36 11.48
N CYS A 195 -16.14 -2.17 11.77
CA CYS A 195 -15.46 -1.09 12.51
C CYS A 195 -16.22 -0.78 13.82
N ASP A 196 -16.39 -1.76 14.69
CA ASP A 196 -17.07 -1.61 15.98
C ASP A 196 -16.11 -1.57 17.19
N GLY A 197 -14.85 -1.93 16.97
CA GLY A 197 -13.82 -1.98 18.00
C GLY A 197 -13.79 -3.27 18.80
N GLU A 198 -14.62 -4.25 18.44
CA GLU A 198 -14.78 -5.50 19.18
C GLU A 198 -14.76 -6.73 18.26
N THR A 199 -15.41 -6.64 17.11
CA THR A 199 -15.54 -7.77 16.19
C THR A 199 -14.31 -7.92 15.32
N GLU A 200 -13.77 -9.13 15.29
CA GLU A 200 -12.65 -9.48 14.42
C GLU A 200 -13.02 -9.45 12.94
N ASN A 201 -12.13 -8.90 12.15
CA ASN A 201 -12.09 -9.05 10.70
C ASN A 201 -11.01 -10.06 10.33
N VAL A 202 -11.21 -10.77 9.23
CA VAL A 202 -10.23 -11.72 8.71
C VAL A 202 -9.88 -11.34 7.27
N LEU A 203 -8.62 -10.96 7.04
CA LEU A 203 -8.05 -10.76 5.72
C LEU A 203 -7.35 -12.04 5.28
N VAL A 204 -7.68 -12.53 4.09
CA VAL A 204 -7.10 -13.77 3.55
C VAL A 204 -6.48 -13.49 2.19
N VAL A 205 -5.28 -14.04 1.98
CA VAL A 205 -4.58 -13.96 0.69
C VAL A 205 -4.19 -15.37 0.27
N LYS A 206 -4.62 -15.76 -0.93
CA LYS A 206 -4.13 -16.96 -1.60
C LYS A 206 -3.11 -16.53 -2.65
N THR A 207 -1.92 -17.11 -2.65
CA THR A 207 -0.95 -16.99 -3.74
C THR A 207 -0.77 -18.33 -4.42
N ASN A 208 -0.53 -18.32 -5.73
CA ASN A 208 -0.33 -19.55 -6.49
C ASN A 208 0.81 -19.39 -7.49
N ASN A 209 2.00 -19.78 -7.06
CA ASN A 209 3.18 -19.91 -7.92
C ASN A 209 3.30 -21.33 -8.45
N LYS A 210 2.38 -21.71 -9.35
CA LYS A 210 2.45 -23.01 -10.02
C LYS A 210 3.66 -23.05 -10.95
N ILE A 211 4.59 -23.94 -10.69
CA ILE A 211 5.78 -24.17 -11.52
C ILE A 211 5.40 -25.11 -12.68
N PRO A 212 5.92 -24.86 -13.91
CA PRO A 212 6.87 -23.82 -14.34
C PRO A 212 6.21 -22.43 -14.46
N SER A 213 6.82 -21.39 -13.92
CA SER A 213 6.24 -20.05 -13.92
C SER A 213 7.14 -18.98 -14.55
N SER A 214 8.45 -19.13 -14.47
CA SER A 214 9.41 -18.16 -15.01
C SER A 214 10.69 -18.85 -15.47
N ARG A 215 11.64 -18.07 -15.99
CA ARG A 215 12.98 -18.56 -16.40
C ARG A 215 14.06 -18.27 -15.36
N TRP A 216 13.68 -17.83 -14.21
CA TRP A 216 14.57 -17.50 -13.07
C TRP A 216 13.81 -17.69 -11.78
N TYR A 217 14.53 -17.78 -10.68
CA TYR A 217 13.92 -17.79 -9.36
C TYR A 217 13.09 -16.53 -9.12
N SER A 218 11.83 -16.70 -8.78
CA SER A 218 10.87 -15.61 -8.63
C SER A 218 10.35 -15.45 -7.20
N GLY A 219 10.64 -16.39 -6.30
CA GLY A 219 10.02 -16.46 -4.99
C GLY A 219 8.59 -16.97 -5.01
N SER A 220 7.97 -17.07 -3.84
CA SER A 220 6.57 -17.47 -3.68
C SER A 220 6.00 -16.88 -2.42
N GLY A 221 4.88 -16.18 -2.54
CA GLY A 221 4.19 -15.61 -1.39
C GLY A 221 4.13 -14.10 -1.38
N ILE A 222 3.84 -13.52 -0.21
CA ILE A 222 3.83 -12.07 -0.01
C ILE A 222 5.25 -11.62 0.31
N TYR A 223 6.03 -11.38 -0.72
CA TYR A 223 7.49 -11.15 -0.63
C TYR A 223 7.87 -9.68 -0.43
N ARG A 224 6.90 -8.79 -0.28
CA ARG A 224 7.08 -7.37 0.03
C ARG A 224 6.11 -6.93 1.11
N ASP A 225 6.20 -5.66 1.49
CA ASP A 225 5.38 -5.08 2.53
C ASP A 225 3.89 -5.08 2.19
N VAL A 226 3.08 -5.22 3.22
CA VAL A 226 1.64 -4.95 3.21
C VAL A 226 1.38 -3.72 4.05
N LYS A 227 0.55 -2.82 3.52
CA LYS A 227 0.25 -1.52 4.12
C LYS A 227 -1.26 -1.34 4.26
N LEU A 228 -1.68 -0.86 5.41
CA LEU A 228 -3.04 -0.43 5.64
C LEU A 228 -3.08 1.10 5.65
N THR A 229 -3.92 1.69 4.80
CA THR A 229 -4.09 3.14 4.68
C THR A 229 -5.49 3.54 5.07
N VAL A 230 -5.60 4.55 5.94
CA VAL A 230 -6.88 5.16 6.34
C VAL A 230 -6.94 6.58 5.83
N THR A 231 -8.04 6.92 5.19
CA THR A 231 -8.28 8.26 4.64
C THR A 231 -9.67 8.77 5.01
N ASP A 232 -9.90 10.06 4.81
CA ASP A 232 -11.25 10.57 4.76
C ASP A 232 -11.97 10.07 3.50
N LYS A 233 -13.30 10.09 3.48
CA LYS A 233 -14.12 9.71 2.32
C LYS A 233 -13.77 10.54 1.07
N VAL A 234 -13.26 11.75 1.25
CA VAL A 234 -12.74 12.60 0.17
C VAL A 234 -11.23 12.69 0.31
N HIS A 235 -10.51 12.13 -0.62
CA HIS A 235 -9.04 12.04 -0.55
C HIS A 235 -8.43 11.95 -1.94
N VAL A 236 -7.11 12.13 -2.02
CA VAL A 236 -6.36 11.80 -3.23
C VAL A 236 -6.34 10.29 -3.38
N GLY A 237 -6.87 9.78 -4.48
CA GLY A 237 -7.01 8.36 -4.76
C GLY A 237 -5.67 7.61 -4.82
N TYR A 238 -5.74 6.30 -4.78
CA TYR A 238 -4.56 5.44 -4.90
C TYR A 238 -3.81 5.72 -6.20
N ASN A 239 -2.50 6.02 -6.10
CA ASN A 239 -1.68 6.47 -7.22
C ASN A 239 -2.26 7.68 -7.97
N GLY A 240 -3.11 8.47 -7.32
CA GLY A 240 -3.87 9.56 -7.92
C GLY A 240 -3.06 10.82 -8.22
N THR A 241 -1.80 10.92 -7.83
CA THR A 241 -0.95 12.07 -8.11
C THR A 241 -0.02 11.79 -9.28
N LYS A 242 -0.06 12.65 -10.31
CA LYS A 242 0.82 12.61 -11.47
C LYS A 242 1.54 13.94 -11.62
N ILE A 243 2.87 13.89 -11.68
CA ILE A 243 3.73 15.07 -11.82
C ILE A 243 4.55 14.90 -13.10
N ILE A 244 4.46 15.86 -14.02
CA ILE A 244 5.19 15.84 -15.29
C ILE A 244 5.95 17.14 -15.44
N ALA A 245 7.28 17.06 -15.52
CA ALA A 245 8.10 18.18 -15.97
C ALA A 245 8.08 18.21 -17.50
N LYS A 246 7.72 19.36 -18.07
CA LYS A 246 7.65 19.57 -19.52
C LYS A 246 8.82 20.40 -20.04
N ASP A 247 9.16 20.17 -21.29
CA ASP A 247 10.15 20.96 -22.02
C ASP A 247 11.52 21.06 -21.34
N LEU A 248 11.95 20.00 -20.62
CA LEU A 248 13.24 19.96 -19.93
C LEU A 248 14.42 20.23 -20.88
N GLU A 249 14.30 19.81 -22.15
CA GLU A 249 15.33 19.96 -23.16
C GLU A 249 15.45 21.40 -23.67
N ASN A 250 14.44 22.24 -23.45
CA ASN A 250 14.35 23.61 -23.99
C ASN A 250 14.36 24.68 -22.88
N THR A 251 14.82 24.36 -21.69
CA THR A 251 14.89 25.30 -20.57
C THR A 251 16.01 26.31 -20.79
N LYS A 252 15.70 27.48 -21.41
CA LYS A 252 16.66 28.54 -21.65
C LYS A 252 16.99 29.41 -20.43
N ASP A 253 16.10 29.44 -19.44
CA ASP A 253 16.16 30.40 -18.31
C ASP A 253 16.06 29.73 -16.93
N ASN A 254 16.47 28.48 -16.77
CA ASN A 254 16.32 27.69 -15.56
C ASN A 254 14.84 27.58 -15.07
N ASN A 255 13.88 27.75 -15.96
CA ASN A 255 12.46 27.65 -15.68
C ASN A 255 11.92 26.32 -16.21
N VAL A 256 11.33 25.52 -15.35
CA VAL A 256 10.69 24.25 -15.71
C VAL A 256 9.20 24.36 -15.52
N LYS A 257 8.44 23.98 -16.55
CA LYS A 257 7.00 23.78 -16.43
C LYS A 257 6.71 22.43 -15.79
N VAL A 258 5.93 22.44 -14.73
CA VAL A 258 5.51 21.23 -14.06
C VAL A 258 3.98 21.14 -14.08
N ASP A 259 3.46 20.09 -14.70
CA ASP A 259 2.04 19.76 -14.61
C ASP A 259 1.84 18.80 -13.45
N VAL A 260 0.94 19.15 -12.56
CA VAL A 260 0.48 18.29 -11.46
C VAL A 260 -0.99 17.96 -11.67
N THR A 261 -1.29 16.67 -11.69
CA THR A 261 -2.67 16.19 -11.75
C THR A 261 -2.94 15.39 -10.49
N ALA A 262 -4.05 15.65 -9.83
CA ALA A 262 -4.53 14.83 -8.71
C ALA A 262 -5.91 14.25 -9.06
N THR A 263 -6.05 12.94 -8.89
CA THR A 263 -7.35 12.27 -8.93
C THR A 263 -7.90 12.25 -7.51
N ILE A 264 -9.10 12.76 -7.35
CA ILE A 264 -9.78 12.81 -6.05
C ILE A 264 -10.90 11.77 -6.06
N ASP A 265 -10.85 10.89 -5.08
CA ASP A 265 -11.92 9.95 -4.80
C ASP A 265 -12.89 10.59 -3.79
N ASN A 266 -14.17 10.55 -4.13
CA ASN A 266 -15.24 11.04 -3.25
C ASN A 266 -16.18 9.88 -2.90
N GLY A 267 -15.93 9.23 -1.77
CA GLY A 267 -16.78 8.21 -1.18
C GLY A 267 -17.93 8.76 -0.33
N SER A 268 -18.20 10.08 -0.38
CA SER A 268 -19.35 10.67 0.31
C SER A 268 -20.57 10.75 -0.61
N ASP A 269 -21.77 10.79 -0.01
CA ASP A 269 -23.05 10.87 -0.73
C ASP A 269 -23.35 12.27 -1.31
N THR A 270 -22.44 13.22 -1.11
CA THR A 270 -22.65 14.62 -1.52
C THR A 270 -21.47 15.16 -2.32
N ASN A 271 -21.75 16.13 -3.19
CA ASN A 271 -20.70 16.89 -3.88
C ASN A 271 -19.89 17.69 -2.84
N LYS A 272 -18.57 17.66 -2.98
CA LYS A 272 -17.66 18.41 -2.11
C LYS A 272 -16.86 19.41 -2.93
N THR A 273 -16.69 20.60 -2.37
CA THR A 273 -15.76 21.60 -2.91
C THR A 273 -14.40 21.37 -2.30
N ILE A 274 -13.37 21.29 -3.14
CA ILE A 274 -11.98 21.13 -2.74
C ILE A 274 -11.28 22.48 -2.98
N THR A 275 -10.62 23.00 -1.95
CA THR A 275 -9.89 24.27 -1.99
C THR A 275 -8.40 24.06 -1.77
#